data_bd8ed4ae6f4c2770ec95f56e94d6162f
#
_entry.id   bd8ed4ae6f4c2770ec95f56e94d6162f
#
_cell.length_a   1.000
_cell.length_b   1.000
_cell.length_c   1.000
_cell.angle_alpha   90.00
_cell.angle_beta   90.00
_cell.angle_gamma   90.00
#
_symmetry.space_group_name_H-M   'P 1'
#
loop_
_entity.id
_entity.type
_entity.pdbx_description
1 polymer ?
#
loop_
_entity_poly.entity_id
_entity_poly.type
_entity_poly.pdbx_seq_one_letter_code
_entity_poly.pdbx_strand_id
1 'polypeptide(L)'
;MIYEFFRLLGIFLGYPLQLLFFKRKTFWEDKSATHLHRGGKLIISNHFNMFDYVLGCFVVFPRKLTAVAGEHAFRNPFFRFGMKFFGTVEANRETRSMKFMDQSVEVINKGKLVQIYPEGRNTPDGKIHEFKHSYLVIAYRAGCPIVPIVNDGNYGVFKRVRVYIGKEIDVSPFFEESRAAGKRTPPREELERANEYVFSKVLELRQLLEDDKNKKKNKGDIA
;
A
#
# COMPACT_ATOMS: atom_id res chain seq x y z
N MET A 1 7.24 -23.22 0.65
CA MET A 1 7.70 -23.29 -0.76
C MET A 1 6.54 -23.49 -1.73
N ILE A 2 5.72 -24.53 -1.61
CA ILE A 2 4.68 -24.89 -2.59
C ILE A 2 3.63 -23.77 -2.77
N TYR A 3 3.15 -23.15 -1.68
CA TYR A 3 2.20 -22.03 -1.73
C TYR A 3 2.76 -20.78 -2.42
N GLU A 4 4.05 -20.51 -2.25
CA GLU A 4 4.71 -19.38 -2.94
C GLU A 4 4.77 -19.62 -4.45
N PHE A 5 5.07 -20.84 -4.86
CA PHE A 5 5.07 -21.24 -6.27
C PHE A 5 3.68 -21.04 -6.90
N PHE A 6 2.62 -21.60 -6.29
CA PHE A 6 1.26 -21.47 -6.82
C PHE A 6 0.78 -20.02 -6.83
N ARG A 7 1.20 -19.22 -5.85
CA ARG A 7 0.87 -17.80 -5.81
C ARG A 7 1.54 -17.04 -6.96
N LEU A 8 2.83 -17.23 -7.18
CA LEU A 8 3.55 -16.61 -8.29
C LEU A 8 2.99 -17.08 -9.64
N LEU A 9 2.69 -18.36 -9.76
CA LEU A 9 2.03 -18.90 -10.95
C LEU A 9 0.66 -18.25 -11.17
N GLY A 10 -0.16 -18.10 -10.13
CA GLY A 10 -1.47 -17.43 -10.22
C GLY A 10 -1.36 -15.97 -10.64
N ILE A 11 -0.38 -15.22 -10.11
CA ILE A 11 -0.12 -13.85 -10.54
C ILE A 11 0.39 -13.83 -11.98
N PHE A 12 1.29 -14.72 -12.36
CA PHE A 12 1.83 -14.80 -13.73
C PHE A 12 0.73 -15.11 -14.75
N LEU A 13 -0.12 -16.10 -14.49
CA LEU A 13 -1.25 -16.45 -15.35
C LEU A 13 -2.33 -15.36 -15.37
N GLY A 14 -2.53 -14.65 -14.25
CA GLY A 14 -3.44 -13.53 -14.14
C GLY A 14 -2.92 -12.23 -14.77
N TYR A 15 -1.62 -12.14 -15.07
CA TYR A 15 -1.02 -10.92 -15.59
C TYR A 15 -1.61 -10.44 -16.93
N PRO A 16 -1.83 -11.28 -17.94
CA PRO A 16 -2.53 -10.88 -19.15
C PRO A 16 -3.99 -10.47 -18.89
N LEU A 17 -4.70 -11.20 -18.02
CA LEU A 17 -6.08 -10.90 -17.67
C LEU A 17 -6.21 -9.54 -16.96
N GLN A 18 -5.27 -9.20 -16.07
CA GLN A 18 -5.28 -7.87 -15.41
C GLN A 18 -5.13 -6.72 -16.40
N LEU A 19 -4.42 -6.91 -17.51
CA LEU A 19 -4.31 -5.89 -18.57
C LEU A 19 -5.66 -5.63 -19.27
N LEU A 20 -6.54 -6.65 -19.33
CA LEU A 20 -7.90 -6.51 -19.82
C LEU A 20 -8.81 -5.79 -18.82
N PHE A 21 -8.79 -6.22 -17.55
CA PHE A 21 -9.71 -5.72 -16.52
C PHE A 21 -9.31 -4.37 -15.95
N PHE A 22 -8.01 -4.09 -15.85
CA PHE A 22 -7.54 -2.84 -15.25
C PHE A 22 -6.94 -1.88 -16.27
N LYS A 23 -6.50 -2.37 -17.44
CA LYS A 23 -5.73 -1.58 -18.43
C LYS A 23 -4.76 -0.63 -17.74
N ARG A 24 -4.01 -1.17 -16.79
CA ARG A 24 -3.19 -0.41 -15.85
C ARG A 24 -2.19 0.49 -16.57
N LYS A 25 -2.11 1.76 -16.14
CA LYS A 25 -1.04 2.67 -16.48
C LYS A 25 -0.31 3.09 -15.21
N THR A 26 0.95 2.71 -15.10
CA THR A 26 1.79 3.01 -13.95
C THR A 26 2.71 4.19 -14.26
N PHE A 27 2.79 5.12 -13.34
CA PHE A 27 3.65 6.29 -13.36
C PHE A 27 4.55 6.24 -12.12
N TRP A 28 5.77 6.69 -12.30
CA TRP A 28 6.77 6.75 -11.24
C TRP A 28 7.15 8.21 -11.04
N GLU A 29 7.10 8.70 -9.82
CA GLU A 29 7.59 10.03 -9.48
C GLU A 29 9.10 10.13 -9.73
N ASP A 30 9.83 9.05 -9.42
CA ASP A 30 11.23 8.88 -9.76
C ASP A 30 11.42 7.68 -10.69
N LYS A 31 11.68 7.93 -11.97
CA LYS A 31 11.85 6.88 -12.97
C LYS A 31 13.15 6.09 -12.80
N SER A 32 14.15 6.65 -12.12
CA SER A 32 15.40 5.95 -11.80
C SER A 32 15.25 4.98 -10.62
N ALA A 33 14.15 5.11 -9.88
CA ALA A 33 13.96 4.38 -8.67
C ALA A 33 13.60 2.91 -8.92
N THR A 34 14.53 2.05 -8.57
CA THR A 34 14.31 0.60 -8.46
C THR A 34 13.91 0.20 -7.04
N HIS A 35 13.45 1.17 -6.25
CA HIS A 35 13.25 1.01 -4.82
C HIS A 35 12.26 -0.11 -4.44
N LEU A 36 11.27 -0.39 -5.29
CA LEU A 36 10.39 -1.53 -5.06
C LEU A 36 11.05 -2.90 -5.32
N HIS A 37 12.22 -2.93 -5.92
CA HIS A 37 12.86 -4.20 -6.30
C HIS A 37 13.73 -4.84 -5.21
N ARG A 38 14.12 -4.11 -4.17
CA ARG A 38 15.01 -4.63 -3.11
C ARG A 38 14.56 -4.23 -1.70
N GLY A 39 14.95 -5.05 -0.73
CA GLY A 39 14.72 -4.80 0.70
C GLY A 39 13.26 -4.92 1.14
N GLY A 40 13.04 -4.96 2.44
CA GLY A 40 11.71 -4.89 3.03
C GLY A 40 11.23 -3.44 3.06
N LYS A 41 9.95 -3.22 2.70
CA LYS A 41 9.37 -1.88 2.67
C LYS A 41 7.90 -1.90 3.07
N LEU A 42 7.46 -0.78 3.60
CA LEU A 42 6.06 -0.55 3.88
C LEU A 42 5.44 0.25 2.73
N ILE A 43 4.46 -0.32 2.07
CA ILE A 43 3.65 0.36 1.05
C ILE A 43 2.40 0.90 1.72
N ILE A 44 2.10 2.17 1.51
CA ILE A 44 0.82 2.78 1.86
C ILE A 44 0.04 3.14 0.60
N SER A 45 -1.27 2.95 0.64
CA SER A 45 -2.11 3.23 -0.53
C SER A 45 -3.49 3.73 -0.07
N ASN A 46 -4.13 4.54 -0.91
CA ASN A 46 -5.55 4.83 -0.79
C ASN A 46 -6.39 3.57 -1.06
N HIS A 47 -7.64 3.54 -0.60
CA HIS A 47 -8.44 2.32 -0.60
C HIS A 47 -9.86 2.53 -1.11
N PHE A 48 -10.10 2.14 -2.36
CA PHE A 48 -11.44 2.16 -2.96
C PHE A 48 -12.21 0.87 -2.68
N ASN A 49 -11.57 -0.28 -2.91
CA ASN A 49 -12.20 -1.59 -2.76
C ASN A 49 -11.15 -2.73 -2.74
N MET A 50 -11.63 -3.99 -2.71
CA MET A 50 -10.76 -5.17 -2.65
C MET A 50 -9.80 -5.31 -3.86
N PHE A 51 -10.13 -4.71 -5.02
CA PHE A 51 -9.26 -4.78 -6.20
C PHE A 51 -7.96 -4.00 -6.03
N ASP A 52 -7.87 -3.06 -5.07
CA ASP A 52 -6.65 -2.32 -4.78
C ASP A 52 -5.50 -3.25 -4.37
N TYR A 53 -5.81 -4.31 -3.61
CA TYR A 53 -4.80 -5.31 -3.25
C TYR A 53 -4.34 -6.12 -4.47
N VAL A 54 -5.29 -6.57 -5.30
CA VAL A 54 -4.98 -7.29 -6.54
C VAL A 54 -4.12 -6.43 -7.45
N LEU A 55 -4.51 -5.16 -7.62
CA LEU A 55 -3.73 -4.18 -8.38
C LEU A 55 -2.32 -4.02 -7.80
N GLY A 56 -2.19 -3.90 -6.47
CA GLY A 56 -0.91 -3.81 -5.77
C GLY A 56 -0.01 -5.00 -6.06
N CYS A 57 -0.54 -6.23 -6.04
CA CYS A 57 0.22 -7.42 -6.39
C CYS A 57 0.82 -7.36 -7.80
N PHE A 58 0.06 -6.84 -8.78
CA PHE A 58 0.55 -6.68 -10.14
C PHE A 58 1.51 -5.50 -10.30
N VAL A 59 1.37 -4.46 -9.49
CA VAL A 59 2.28 -3.29 -9.51
C VAL A 59 3.68 -3.68 -9.05
N VAL A 60 3.78 -4.51 -8.01
CA VAL A 60 5.07 -4.89 -7.42
C VAL A 60 5.63 -6.21 -7.97
N PHE A 61 4.93 -6.85 -8.92
CA PHE A 61 5.41 -8.11 -9.52
C PHE A 61 6.84 -7.95 -10.04
N PRO A 62 7.75 -8.94 -9.85
CA PRO A 62 7.52 -10.29 -9.32
C PRO A 62 7.59 -10.42 -7.78
N ARG A 63 7.74 -9.33 -7.06
CA ARG A 63 7.87 -9.37 -5.60
C ARG A 63 6.57 -9.77 -4.89
N LYS A 64 6.73 -10.36 -3.72
CA LYS A 64 5.61 -10.71 -2.85
C LYS A 64 5.10 -9.47 -2.13
N LEU A 65 3.81 -9.20 -2.28
CA LEU A 65 3.07 -8.25 -1.49
C LEU A 65 2.26 -8.96 -0.43
N THR A 66 2.39 -8.54 0.81
CA THR A 66 1.57 -9.00 1.94
C THR A 66 0.66 -7.84 2.35
N ALA A 67 -0.65 -8.00 2.25
CA ALA A 67 -1.58 -6.98 2.71
C ALA A 67 -1.84 -7.09 4.21
N VAL A 68 -2.17 -5.95 4.83
CA VAL A 68 -2.83 -5.90 6.13
C VAL A 68 -4.32 -5.65 5.88
N ALA A 69 -5.17 -6.57 6.33
CA ALA A 69 -6.61 -6.49 6.14
C ALA A 69 -7.37 -6.63 7.47
N GLY A 70 -8.48 -5.91 7.60
CA GLY A 70 -9.33 -5.99 8.79
C GLY A 70 -10.03 -7.35 8.91
N GLU A 71 -10.48 -7.70 10.12
CA GLU A 71 -11.15 -8.96 10.45
C GLU A 71 -12.38 -9.25 9.56
N HIS A 72 -13.05 -8.22 9.06
CA HIS A 72 -14.22 -8.39 8.17
C HIS A 72 -13.89 -9.18 6.90
N ALA A 73 -12.67 -9.02 6.37
CA ALA A 73 -12.20 -9.77 5.20
C ALA A 73 -12.04 -11.27 5.49
N PHE A 74 -11.93 -11.65 6.77
CA PHE A 74 -11.75 -13.03 7.20
C PHE A 74 -13.05 -13.70 7.70
N ARG A 75 -14.18 -12.98 7.75
CA ARG A 75 -15.46 -13.54 8.20
C ARG A 75 -16.01 -14.59 7.23
N ASN A 76 -15.90 -14.34 5.92
CA ASN A 76 -16.32 -15.30 4.91
C ASN A 76 -15.26 -16.39 4.76
N PRO A 77 -15.59 -17.70 4.89
CA PRO A 77 -14.63 -18.79 4.85
C PRO A 77 -13.89 -18.90 3.50
N PHE A 78 -14.55 -18.58 2.40
CA PHE A 78 -13.92 -18.57 1.08
C PHE A 78 -12.86 -17.47 0.96
N PHE A 79 -13.20 -16.24 1.35
CA PHE A 79 -12.23 -15.15 1.38
C PHE A 79 -11.13 -15.40 2.41
N ARG A 80 -11.44 -15.96 3.57
CA ARG A 80 -10.46 -16.36 4.59
C ARG A 80 -9.41 -17.30 4.03
N PHE A 81 -9.82 -18.31 3.25
CA PHE A 81 -8.88 -19.22 2.59
C PHE A 81 -7.96 -18.46 1.63
N GLY A 82 -8.50 -17.64 0.75
CA GLY A 82 -7.73 -16.82 -0.17
C GLY A 82 -6.76 -15.86 0.55
N MET A 83 -7.23 -15.14 1.57
CA MET A 83 -6.41 -14.22 2.36
C MET A 83 -5.24 -14.93 3.06
N LYS A 84 -5.49 -16.10 3.65
CA LYS A 84 -4.42 -16.94 4.22
C LYS A 84 -3.45 -17.44 3.18
N PHE A 85 -3.95 -17.87 2.02
CA PHE A 85 -3.13 -18.34 0.90
C PHE A 85 -2.17 -17.22 0.42
N PHE A 86 -2.66 -15.99 0.32
CA PHE A 86 -1.82 -14.84 -0.03
C PHE A 86 -0.94 -14.35 1.14
N GLY A 87 -1.07 -14.93 2.33
CA GLY A 87 -0.28 -14.57 3.51
C GLY A 87 -0.63 -13.19 4.06
N THR A 88 -1.90 -12.80 3.94
CA THR A 88 -2.42 -11.53 4.46
C THR A 88 -2.35 -11.49 5.98
N VAL A 89 -1.91 -10.38 6.54
CA VAL A 89 -1.87 -10.12 7.98
C VAL A 89 -3.24 -9.62 8.43
N GLU A 90 -3.84 -10.28 9.41
CA GLU A 90 -5.13 -9.91 9.96
C GLU A 90 -4.98 -8.83 11.04
N ALA A 91 -5.57 -7.66 10.79
CA ALA A 91 -5.71 -6.59 11.77
C ALA A 91 -7.04 -6.72 12.50
N ASN A 92 -7.02 -7.39 13.65
CA ASN A 92 -8.21 -7.52 14.49
C ASN A 92 -8.39 -6.26 15.33
N ARG A 93 -9.45 -5.50 15.04
CA ARG A 93 -9.79 -4.25 15.73
C ARG A 93 -10.60 -4.48 16.97
N GLU A 94 -11.41 -5.54 17.02
CA GLU A 94 -12.28 -5.88 18.16
C GLU A 94 -11.43 -6.19 19.39
N THR A 95 -10.35 -6.94 19.21
CA THR A 95 -9.44 -7.30 20.32
C THR A 95 -8.40 -6.23 20.62
N ARG A 96 -8.37 -5.11 19.89
CA ARG A 96 -7.31 -4.08 19.97
C ARG A 96 -5.90 -4.66 19.94
N SER A 97 -5.75 -5.84 19.33
CA SER A 97 -4.48 -6.56 19.30
C SER A 97 -3.48 -5.86 18.39
N MET A 98 -2.32 -5.57 18.93
CA MET A 98 -1.19 -4.98 18.20
C MET A 98 -0.38 -6.04 17.40
N LYS A 99 -0.82 -7.32 17.43
CA LYS A 99 -0.11 -8.44 16.78
C LYS A 99 0.13 -8.23 15.29
N PHE A 100 -0.80 -7.58 14.59
CA PHE A 100 -0.64 -7.30 13.17
C PHE A 100 0.58 -6.40 12.88
N MET A 101 0.93 -5.50 13.79
CA MET A 101 2.13 -4.67 13.63
C MET A 101 3.40 -5.51 13.77
N ASP A 102 3.47 -6.38 14.80
CA ASP A 102 4.61 -7.27 14.99
C ASP A 102 4.77 -8.24 13.80
N GLN A 103 3.67 -8.81 13.30
CA GLN A 103 3.67 -9.65 12.10
C GLN A 103 4.11 -8.89 10.85
N SER A 104 3.67 -7.64 10.69
CA SER A 104 4.08 -6.78 9.57
C SER A 104 5.56 -6.47 9.61
N VAL A 105 6.10 -6.14 10.79
CA VAL A 105 7.54 -5.93 11.01
C VAL A 105 8.34 -7.18 10.67
N GLU A 106 7.88 -8.36 11.11
CA GLU A 106 8.55 -9.62 10.79
C GLU A 106 8.60 -9.90 9.27
N VAL A 107 7.52 -9.61 8.55
CA VAL A 107 7.45 -9.75 7.09
C VAL A 107 8.43 -8.79 6.41
N ILE A 108 8.49 -7.52 6.84
CA ILE A 108 9.40 -6.51 6.32
C ILE A 108 10.86 -6.90 6.58
N ASN A 109 11.20 -7.35 7.79
CA ASN A 109 12.54 -7.78 8.16
C ASN A 109 13.04 -9.00 7.36
N LYS A 110 12.11 -9.81 6.83
CA LYS A 110 12.41 -10.88 5.85
C LYS A 110 12.62 -10.35 4.42
N GLY A 111 12.75 -9.04 4.25
CA GLY A 111 12.98 -8.39 2.95
C GLY A 111 11.74 -8.36 2.05
N LYS A 112 10.52 -8.54 2.59
CA LYS A 112 9.27 -8.56 1.81
C LYS A 112 8.53 -7.22 1.88
N LEU A 113 7.55 -7.04 0.99
CA LEU A 113 6.70 -5.86 0.96
C LEU A 113 5.44 -6.08 1.79
N VAL A 114 5.10 -5.10 2.62
CA VAL A 114 3.83 -5.05 3.34
C VAL A 114 3.04 -3.88 2.82
N GLN A 115 1.76 -4.08 2.48
CA GLN A 115 0.83 -3.02 2.12
C GLN A 115 -0.19 -2.80 3.20
N ILE A 116 -0.37 -1.55 3.59
CA ILE A 116 -1.40 -1.11 4.51
C ILE A 116 -2.17 0.08 3.92
N TYR A 117 -3.45 0.14 4.22
CA TYR A 117 -4.32 1.26 3.88
C TYR A 117 -4.49 2.13 5.13
N PRO A 118 -3.76 3.25 5.25
CA PRO A 118 -3.68 4.00 6.50
C PRO A 118 -5.01 4.64 6.92
N GLU A 119 -5.90 4.90 5.97
CA GLU A 119 -7.27 5.36 6.22
C GLU A 119 -8.08 4.34 7.04
N GLY A 120 -7.72 3.06 6.93
CA GLY A 120 -8.33 1.97 7.67
C GLY A 120 -9.78 1.67 7.30
N ARG A 121 -10.26 2.18 6.20
CA ARG A 121 -11.59 1.93 5.61
C ARG A 121 -11.56 2.13 4.11
N ASN A 122 -12.57 1.61 3.42
CA ASN A 122 -12.77 1.93 2.00
C ASN A 122 -13.31 3.37 1.87
N THR A 123 -12.84 4.09 0.87
CA THR A 123 -13.21 5.48 0.60
C THR A 123 -13.63 5.62 -0.87
N PRO A 124 -14.87 5.19 -1.20
CA PRO A 124 -15.35 5.17 -2.57
C PRO A 124 -15.59 6.57 -3.16
N ASP A 125 -15.60 7.61 -2.32
CA ASP A 125 -15.70 9.02 -2.72
C ASP A 125 -14.46 9.57 -3.46
N GLY A 126 -13.39 8.77 -3.51
CA GLY A 126 -12.15 9.12 -4.18
C GLY A 126 -11.29 10.13 -3.46
N LYS A 127 -11.69 10.58 -2.28
CA LYS A 127 -10.90 11.47 -1.43
C LYS A 127 -9.94 10.66 -0.57
N ILE A 128 -8.83 11.25 -0.20
CA ILE A 128 -7.90 10.70 0.79
C ILE A 128 -8.30 11.28 2.14
N HIS A 129 -8.61 10.40 3.08
CA HIS A 129 -9.01 10.76 4.43
C HIS A 129 -7.84 10.64 5.41
N GLU A 130 -8.06 11.08 6.65
CA GLU A 130 -7.05 11.04 7.72
C GLU A 130 -6.44 9.65 7.89
N PHE A 131 -5.14 9.64 8.12
CA PHE A 131 -4.37 8.42 8.33
C PHE A 131 -4.27 8.06 9.80
N LYS A 132 -4.45 6.77 10.09
CA LYS A 132 -4.17 6.19 11.41
C LYS A 132 -2.67 5.95 11.57
N HIS A 133 -2.12 6.21 12.74
CA HIS A 133 -0.68 6.17 13.00
C HIS A 133 -0.05 4.76 12.99
N SER A 134 -0.84 3.69 12.89
CA SER A 134 -0.32 2.31 12.98
C SER A 134 0.76 1.98 11.94
N TYR A 135 0.68 2.53 10.74
CA TYR A 135 1.68 2.33 9.69
C TYR A 135 3.03 2.95 10.06
N LEU A 136 3.03 4.09 10.75
CA LEU A 136 4.25 4.74 11.25
C LEU A 136 4.94 3.91 12.33
N VAL A 137 4.14 3.30 13.23
CA VAL A 137 4.69 2.39 14.24
C VAL A 137 5.33 1.17 13.58
N ILE A 138 4.75 0.64 12.50
CA ILE A 138 5.33 -0.46 11.73
C ILE A 138 6.64 0.01 11.07
N ALA A 139 6.65 1.16 10.37
CA ALA A 139 7.82 1.70 9.71
C ALA A 139 8.96 1.98 10.71
N TYR A 140 8.64 2.60 11.84
CA TYR A 140 9.57 2.86 12.94
C TYR A 140 10.21 1.58 13.47
N ARG A 141 9.42 0.56 13.81
CA ARG A 141 9.90 -0.71 14.36
C ARG A 141 10.71 -1.53 13.37
N ALA A 142 10.32 -1.51 12.10
CA ALA A 142 11.02 -2.21 11.03
C ALA A 142 12.27 -1.45 10.54
N GLY A 143 12.40 -0.16 10.88
CA GLY A 143 13.47 0.68 10.35
C GLY A 143 13.44 0.76 8.81
N CYS A 144 12.25 0.77 8.21
CA CYS A 144 12.09 0.73 6.77
C CYS A 144 11.48 2.01 6.20
N PRO A 145 11.80 2.39 4.96
CA PRO A 145 11.12 3.48 4.29
C PRO A 145 9.67 3.13 3.95
N ILE A 146 8.87 4.18 3.76
CA ILE A 146 7.48 4.09 3.30
C ILE A 146 7.44 4.43 1.82
N VAL A 147 6.71 3.64 1.02
CA VAL A 147 6.46 3.91 -0.39
C VAL A 147 4.98 4.23 -0.58
N PRO A 148 4.62 5.46 -0.92
CA PRO A 148 3.23 5.80 -1.20
C PRO A 148 2.84 5.34 -2.61
N ILE A 149 1.66 4.75 -2.73
CA ILE A 149 1.03 4.40 -4.00
C ILE A 149 -0.37 4.98 -4.01
N VAL A 150 -0.70 5.74 -5.05
CA VAL A 150 -2.04 6.29 -5.24
C VAL A 150 -2.64 5.78 -6.53
N ASN A 151 -3.89 5.33 -6.48
CA ASN A 151 -4.63 4.92 -7.67
C ASN A 151 -5.92 5.74 -7.81
N ASP A 152 -6.51 5.74 -9.01
CA ASP A 152 -7.72 6.50 -9.30
C ASP A 152 -9.02 5.71 -9.15
N GLY A 153 -8.95 4.45 -8.73
CA GLY A 153 -10.11 3.59 -8.54
C GLY A 153 -10.90 3.28 -9.81
N ASN A 154 -10.38 3.60 -10.99
CA ASN A 154 -11.09 3.45 -12.27
C ASN A 154 -11.00 2.00 -12.80
N TYR A 155 -11.57 1.07 -12.04
CA TYR A 155 -11.60 -0.36 -12.36
C TYR A 155 -12.70 -0.72 -13.33
N GLY A 156 -12.48 -1.73 -14.16
CA GLY A 156 -13.46 -2.37 -15.02
C GLY A 156 -12.96 -2.66 -16.43
N VAL A 157 -13.72 -3.50 -17.13
CA VAL A 157 -13.48 -3.81 -18.54
C VAL A 157 -13.63 -2.51 -19.35
N PHE A 158 -12.67 -2.26 -20.23
CA PHE A 158 -12.55 -1.01 -21.02
C PHE A 158 -12.16 0.26 -20.23
N LYS A 159 -12.10 0.21 -18.88
CA LYS A 159 -11.59 1.31 -18.08
C LYS A 159 -10.08 1.21 -17.91
N ARG A 160 -9.44 2.32 -17.65
CA ARG A 160 -7.98 2.38 -17.41
C ARG A 160 -7.73 2.91 -16.01
N VAL A 161 -7.19 2.05 -15.16
CA VAL A 161 -6.71 2.48 -13.83
C VAL A 161 -5.33 3.12 -13.95
N ARG A 162 -5.17 4.28 -13.34
CA ARG A 162 -3.89 4.97 -13.20
C ARG A 162 -3.34 4.70 -11.82
N VAL A 163 -2.05 4.40 -11.77
CA VAL A 163 -1.31 4.14 -10.52
C VAL A 163 -0.10 5.03 -10.50
N TYR A 164 0.02 5.83 -9.47
CA TYR A 164 1.17 6.68 -9.21
C TYR A 164 1.96 6.13 -8.04
N ILE A 165 3.25 5.89 -8.26
CA ILE A 165 4.18 5.39 -7.25
C ILE A 165 5.12 6.54 -6.89
N GLY A 166 5.07 6.96 -5.65
CA GLY A 166 5.90 8.03 -5.12
C GLY A 166 7.30 7.58 -4.74
N LYS A 167 8.14 8.54 -4.42
CA LYS A 167 9.47 8.31 -3.85
C LYS A 167 9.37 7.64 -2.49
N GLU A 168 10.45 6.99 -2.10
CA GLU A 168 10.59 6.51 -0.71
C GLU A 168 10.56 7.69 0.26
N ILE A 169 9.79 7.53 1.31
CA ILE A 169 9.70 8.48 2.42
C ILE A 169 10.45 7.89 3.60
N ASP A 170 11.56 8.52 3.96
CA ASP A 170 12.25 8.20 5.21
C ASP A 170 11.60 8.97 6.35
N VAL A 171 11.08 8.23 7.32
CA VAL A 171 10.44 8.80 8.52
C VAL A 171 11.37 8.75 9.75
N SER A 172 12.59 8.22 9.59
CA SER A 172 13.54 8.10 10.71
C SER A 172 13.86 9.42 11.40
N PRO A 173 13.97 10.58 10.72
CA PRO A 173 14.26 11.85 11.38
C PRO A 173 13.19 12.30 12.39
N PHE A 174 11.96 11.82 12.24
CA PHE A 174 10.87 12.16 13.16
C PHE A 174 10.93 11.38 14.48
N PHE A 175 11.78 10.34 14.56
CA PHE A 175 11.80 9.38 15.66
C PHE A 175 13.17 9.24 16.32
N GLU A 176 14.06 10.21 16.16
CA GLU A 176 15.42 10.16 16.73
C GLU A 176 15.41 10.06 18.25
N GLU A 177 14.58 10.88 18.92
CA GLU A 177 14.46 10.86 20.38
C GLU A 177 13.92 9.52 20.89
N SER A 178 12.89 8.98 20.23
CA SER A 178 12.33 7.68 20.60
C SER A 178 13.32 6.55 20.39
N ARG A 179 14.13 6.60 19.32
CA ARG A 179 15.20 5.61 19.07
C ARG A 179 16.29 5.70 20.10
N ALA A 180 16.77 6.90 20.42
CA ALA A 180 17.80 7.12 21.44
C ALA A 180 17.33 6.65 22.82
N ALA A 181 16.04 6.82 23.14
CA ALA A 181 15.42 6.36 24.39
C ALA A 181 15.02 4.87 24.39
N GLY A 182 15.28 4.13 23.30
CA GLY A 182 14.92 2.71 23.18
C GLY A 182 13.41 2.42 23.25
N LYS A 183 12.56 3.39 22.92
CA LYS A 183 11.11 3.23 23.02
C LYS A 183 10.61 2.24 21.94
N ARG A 184 9.73 1.34 22.33
CA ARG A 184 9.09 0.40 21.39
C ARG A 184 8.03 1.07 20.51
N THR A 185 7.44 2.16 21.00
CA THR A 185 6.42 2.94 20.28
C THR A 185 6.71 4.42 20.51
N PRO A 186 6.83 5.23 19.47
CA PRO A 186 7.00 6.67 19.58
C PRO A 186 5.81 7.34 20.30
N PRO A 187 6.00 8.46 20.99
CA PRO A 187 4.91 9.25 21.54
C PRO A 187 4.02 9.84 20.44
N ARG A 188 2.85 10.28 20.84
CA ARG A 188 1.82 10.76 19.92
C ARG A 188 2.31 11.96 19.09
N GLU A 189 3.05 12.87 19.70
CA GLU A 189 3.55 14.09 19.06
C GLU A 189 4.51 13.79 17.90
N GLU A 190 5.42 12.82 18.07
CA GLU A 190 6.32 12.37 17.00
C GLU A 190 5.54 11.69 15.87
N LEU A 191 4.54 10.88 16.24
CA LEU A 191 3.67 10.21 15.25
C LEU A 191 2.82 11.19 14.47
N GLU A 192 2.28 12.24 15.09
CA GLU A 192 1.50 13.28 14.43
C GLU A 192 2.36 14.07 13.44
N ARG A 193 3.54 14.55 13.84
CA ARG A 193 4.46 15.24 12.92
C ARG A 193 4.85 14.39 11.71
N ALA A 194 5.21 13.11 11.96
CA ALA A 194 5.53 12.19 10.87
C ALA A 194 4.32 11.93 9.97
N ASN A 195 3.11 11.82 10.56
CA ASN A 195 1.88 11.58 9.82
C ASN A 195 1.51 12.76 8.92
N GLU A 196 1.61 13.97 9.40
CA GLU A 196 1.38 15.20 8.62
C GLU A 196 2.32 15.26 7.41
N TYR A 197 3.60 14.96 7.62
CA TYR A 197 4.58 14.92 6.53
C TYR A 197 4.26 13.86 5.48
N VAL A 198 4.01 12.60 5.91
CA VAL A 198 3.67 11.53 4.98
C VAL A 198 2.35 11.81 4.26
N PHE A 199 1.36 12.33 4.98
CA PHE A 199 0.06 12.69 4.41
C PHE A 199 0.20 13.76 3.33
N SER A 200 1.00 14.82 3.57
CA SER A 200 1.27 15.86 2.56
C SER A 200 1.88 15.27 1.29
N LYS A 201 2.84 14.32 1.42
CA LYS A 201 3.45 13.64 0.25
C LYS A 201 2.46 12.78 -0.53
N VAL A 202 1.51 12.15 0.16
CA VAL A 202 0.45 11.39 -0.50
C VAL A 202 -0.53 12.32 -1.23
N LEU A 203 -0.86 13.50 -0.66
CA LEU A 203 -1.68 14.51 -1.33
C LEU A 203 -0.99 15.10 -2.57
N GLU A 204 0.32 15.40 -2.49
CA GLU A 204 1.12 15.82 -3.65
C GLU A 204 1.04 14.78 -4.78
N LEU A 205 1.23 13.49 -4.43
CA LEU A 205 1.15 12.40 -5.39
C LEU A 205 -0.26 12.24 -5.97
N ARG A 206 -1.30 12.47 -5.17
CA ARG A 206 -2.70 12.48 -5.64
C ARG A 206 -2.95 13.61 -6.61
N GLN A 207 -2.41 14.80 -6.36
CA GLN A 207 -2.54 15.95 -7.26
C GLN A 207 -1.92 15.65 -8.63
N LEU A 208 -0.74 15.04 -8.69
CA LEU A 208 -0.11 14.61 -9.95
C LEU A 208 -1.00 13.67 -10.76
N LEU A 209 -1.72 12.76 -10.10
CA LEU A 209 -2.67 11.87 -10.74
C LEU A 209 -3.87 12.64 -11.34
N GLU A 210 -4.43 13.60 -10.60
CA GLU A 210 -5.56 14.39 -11.08
C GLU A 210 -5.15 15.31 -12.24
N ASP A 211 -3.97 15.91 -12.18
CA ASP A 211 -3.43 16.75 -13.25
C ASP A 211 -3.25 15.96 -14.56
N ASP A 212 -2.79 14.69 -14.48
CA ASP A 212 -2.69 13.82 -15.67
C ASP A 212 -4.07 13.47 -16.25
N LYS A 213 -5.08 13.31 -15.41
CA LYS A 213 -6.46 13.11 -15.86
C LYS A 213 -6.98 14.32 -16.63
N ASN A 214 -6.81 15.52 -16.07
CA ASN A 214 -7.31 16.77 -16.63
C ASN A 214 -6.61 17.11 -17.96
N LYS A 215 -5.28 16.93 -18.05
CA LYS A 215 -4.53 17.13 -19.30
C LYS A 215 -5.05 16.26 -20.45
N LYS A 216 -5.52 15.06 -20.15
CA LYS A 216 -6.06 14.15 -21.18
C LYS A 216 -7.49 14.48 -21.57
N LYS A 217 -8.31 14.93 -20.61
CA LYS A 217 -9.66 15.35 -20.90
C LYS A 217 -9.64 16.54 -21.87
N ASN A 218 -8.82 17.54 -21.59
CA ASN A 218 -8.68 18.72 -22.44
C ASN A 218 -8.09 18.43 -23.84
N LYS A 219 -7.30 17.35 -24.00
CA LYS A 219 -6.81 16.91 -25.32
C LYS A 219 -7.83 16.10 -26.12
N GLY A 220 -8.79 15.46 -25.46
CA GLY A 220 -9.87 14.74 -26.10
C GLY A 220 -11.02 15.64 -26.55
N ASP A 221 -11.17 16.81 -25.94
CA ASP A 221 -12.21 17.80 -26.28
C ASP A 221 -11.78 18.73 -27.45
N ILE A 222 -10.55 18.61 -27.94
CA ILE A 222 -9.96 19.41 -29.04
C ILE A 222 -9.78 18.58 -30.34
N ALA A 223 -10.13 17.30 -30.29
CA ALA A 223 -10.05 16.37 -31.44
C ALA A 223 -11.45 15.92 -31.87
#